data_cc07e379d01dab436abba13d7bd5d89a
#
_entry.id   cc07e379d01dab436abba13d7bd5d89a
#
_cell.length_a   1.000
_cell.length_b   1.000
_cell.length_c   1.000
_cell.angle_alpha   90.00
_cell.angle_beta   90.00
_cell.angle_gamma   90.00
#
_symmetry.space_group_name_H-M   'P 1'
#
loop_
_entity.id
_entity.type
_entity.pdbx_description
1 polymer ?
#
loop_
_entity_poly.entity_id
_entity_poly.type
_entity_poly.pdbx_seq_one_letter_code
_entity_poly.pdbx_strand_id
1 'polypeptide(L)'
;GIVLFDHPETTLQPLISKFARLEQDLSDARRELASQRRTKYTFASFVGSSSAALEVKRQARRAAQSSSPVLLLGETGTGKELLAHAIHAASPRAGRPFVSVNMAAVPDTLLEAEFFGVAPGAYTGADKKGRDGKFKLADGGTLFLDELGDMPMSVQVKLLRALQEGEIEPLGSNKLVSFDVRVVAATSRDLQQMVRDGSFREDLYYRLNVLPIRVPPLRERQDDITLLIEALCEDIAARGGG
;
A
#
# COMPACT_ATOMS: atom_id res chain seq x y z
N GLY A 1 -64.84 8.07 -23.80
CA GLY A 1 -63.78 8.55 -22.92
C GLY A 1 -62.53 7.72 -23.17
N ILE A 2 -61.51 8.34 -23.78
CA ILE A 2 -60.19 7.72 -23.97
C ILE A 2 -59.40 8.00 -22.72
N VAL A 3 -59.06 6.95 -21.95
CA VAL A 3 -58.15 7.04 -20.83
C VAL A 3 -56.72 6.95 -21.40
N LEU A 4 -56.03 8.08 -21.43
CA LEU A 4 -54.59 8.11 -21.74
C LEU A 4 -53.87 7.54 -20.53
N PHE A 5 -53.25 6.35 -20.73
CA PHE A 5 -52.28 5.82 -19.78
C PHE A 5 -51.02 6.68 -19.84
N ASP A 6 -50.76 7.37 -18.74
CA ASP A 6 -49.53 8.12 -18.54
C ASP A 6 -48.35 7.11 -18.57
N HIS A 7 -47.41 7.33 -19.49
CA HIS A 7 -46.29 6.41 -19.68
C HIS A 7 -45.29 6.52 -18.54
N PRO A 8 -44.89 5.41 -17.89
CA PRO A 8 -43.93 5.44 -16.78
C PRO A 8 -42.52 5.86 -17.17
N GLU A 9 -42.26 6.11 -18.47
CA GLU A 9 -40.93 6.51 -18.96
C GLU A 9 -40.52 7.93 -18.50
N THR A 10 -41.48 8.83 -18.26
CA THR A 10 -41.21 10.22 -17.86
C THR A 10 -40.66 10.35 -16.42
N THR A 11 -40.87 9.33 -15.58
CA THR A 11 -40.41 9.33 -14.17
C THR A 11 -39.03 8.70 -14.01
N LEU A 12 -38.59 7.87 -14.93
CA LEU A 12 -37.31 7.15 -14.92
C LEU A 12 -36.14 8.00 -15.45
N GLN A 13 -36.38 8.87 -16.42
CA GLN A 13 -35.37 9.74 -17.03
C GLN A 13 -34.62 10.63 -16.03
N PRO A 14 -35.29 11.31 -15.09
CA PRO A 14 -34.62 12.12 -14.05
C PRO A 14 -33.81 11.26 -13.06
N LEU A 15 -34.26 10.02 -12.80
CA LEU A 15 -33.53 9.07 -11.93
C LEU A 15 -32.28 8.55 -12.62
N ILE A 16 -32.34 8.21 -13.89
CA ILE A 16 -31.21 7.76 -14.69
C ILE A 16 -30.16 8.87 -14.81
N SER A 17 -30.57 10.11 -15.08
CA SER A 17 -29.64 11.25 -15.13
C SER A 17 -29.04 11.59 -13.76
N LYS A 18 -29.77 11.39 -12.68
CA LYS A 18 -29.25 11.56 -11.32
C LYS A 18 -28.25 10.45 -10.94
N PHE A 19 -28.51 9.23 -11.37
CA PHE A 19 -27.57 8.11 -11.18
C PHE A 19 -26.27 8.32 -11.97
N ALA A 20 -26.38 8.69 -13.26
CA ALA A 20 -25.22 8.97 -14.10
C ALA A 20 -24.37 10.13 -13.55
N ARG A 21 -25.02 11.17 -12.98
CA ARG A 21 -24.33 12.28 -12.33
C ARG A 21 -23.63 11.86 -11.04
N LEU A 22 -24.27 11.04 -10.20
CA LEU A 22 -23.67 10.48 -8.99
C LEU A 22 -22.50 9.55 -9.29
N GLU A 23 -22.59 8.74 -10.34
CA GLU A 23 -21.46 7.89 -10.79
C GLU A 23 -20.31 8.75 -11.31
N GLN A 24 -20.57 9.83 -12.03
CA GLN A 24 -19.56 10.76 -12.48
C GLN A 24 -18.89 11.47 -11.31
N ASP A 25 -19.66 12.03 -10.37
CA ASP A 25 -19.17 12.70 -9.18
C ASP A 25 -18.34 11.75 -8.30
N LEU A 26 -18.75 10.48 -8.19
CA LEU A 26 -18.00 9.45 -7.47
C LEU A 26 -16.70 9.09 -8.19
N SER A 27 -16.72 9.02 -9.52
CA SER A 27 -15.53 8.77 -10.34
C SER A 27 -14.53 9.93 -10.22
N ASP A 28 -15.02 11.17 -10.26
CA ASP A 28 -14.20 12.37 -10.15
C ASP A 28 -13.63 12.53 -8.74
N ALA A 29 -14.42 12.27 -7.69
CA ALA A 29 -13.93 12.23 -6.31
C ALA A 29 -12.88 11.12 -6.09
N ARG A 30 -13.05 9.96 -6.72
CA ARG A 30 -12.03 8.88 -6.71
C ARG A 30 -10.76 9.27 -7.43
N ARG A 31 -10.86 9.98 -8.58
CA ARG A 31 -9.69 10.52 -9.31
C ARG A 31 -8.97 11.60 -8.51
N GLU A 32 -9.71 12.46 -7.83
CA GLU A 32 -9.14 13.51 -6.98
C GLU A 32 -8.44 12.93 -5.75
N LEU A 33 -9.04 11.94 -5.08
CA LEU A 33 -8.41 11.15 -4.03
C LEU A 33 -7.17 10.37 -4.52
N ALA A 34 -7.22 9.82 -5.73
CA ALA A 34 -6.08 9.13 -6.35
C ALA A 34 -4.99 10.13 -6.75
N SER A 35 -5.32 11.35 -7.16
CA SER A 35 -4.34 12.41 -7.45
C SER A 35 -3.66 12.95 -6.20
N GLN A 36 -4.35 13.01 -5.07
CA GLN A 36 -3.78 13.31 -3.75
C GLN A 36 -2.88 12.20 -3.21
N ARG A 37 -3.01 10.97 -3.73
CA ARG A 37 -2.21 9.77 -3.40
C ARG A 37 -1.09 9.52 -4.40
N ARG A 38 -0.67 10.51 -5.20
CA ARG A 38 0.49 10.39 -6.08
C ARG A 38 1.71 10.00 -5.26
N THR A 39 2.48 9.06 -5.80
CA THR A 39 3.72 8.62 -5.19
C THR A 39 4.60 9.83 -4.87
N LYS A 40 4.86 9.99 -3.59
CA LYS A 40 5.62 11.12 -3.04
C LYS A 40 7.07 11.13 -3.54
N TYR A 41 7.60 9.96 -3.91
CA TYR A 41 9.00 9.76 -4.25
C TYR A 41 9.18 8.93 -5.52
N THR A 42 10.29 9.20 -6.23
CA THR A 42 10.75 8.44 -7.40
C THR A 42 12.17 7.92 -7.16
N PHE A 43 12.77 7.20 -8.11
CA PHE A 43 14.18 6.77 -8.00
C PHE A 43 15.17 7.92 -7.88
N ALA A 44 14.84 9.13 -8.35
CA ALA A 44 15.65 10.33 -8.14
C ALA A 44 15.68 10.73 -6.64
N SER A 45 14.63 10.44 -5.91
CA SER A 45 14.53 10.72 -4.47
C SER A 45 15.47 9.84 -3.63
N PHE A 46 15.86 8.66 -4.14
CA PHE A 46 16.89 7.83 -3.51
C PHE A 46 18.26 8.30 -3.96
N VAL A 47 18.80 9.30 -3.25
CA VAL A 47 20.07 9.96 -3.59
C VAL A 47 21.23 8.99 -3.40
N GLY A 48 22.15 8.95 -4.35
CA GLY A 48 23.38 8.18 -4.31
C GLY A 48 23.87 7.76 -5.70
N SER A 49 25.19 7.76 -5.85
CA SER A 49 25.94 7.34 -7.04
C SER A 49 26.97 6.25 -6.75
N SER A 50 27.12 5.84 -5.49
CA SER A 50 27.97 4.69 -5.13
C SER A 50 27.53 3.41 -5.82
N SER A 51 28.42 2.47 -6.01
CA SER A 51 28.11 1.15 -6.59
C SER A 51 26.97 0.46 -5.85
N ALA A 52 26.95 0.57 -4.51
CA ALA A 52 25.90 0.01 -3.67
C ALA A 52 24.54 0.67 -3.93
N ALA A 53 24.47 2.01 -4.03
CA ALA A 53 23.24 2.72 -4.33
C ALA A 53 22.73 2.43 -5.76
N LEU A 54 23.63 2.37 -6.74
CA LEU A 54 23.28 2.05 -8.12
C LEU A 54 22.75 0.62 -8.26
N GLU A 55 23.32 -0.34 -7.54
CA GLU A 55 22.86 -1.73 -7.54
C GLU A 55 21.43 -1.84 -6.96
N VAL A 56 21.15 -1.18 -5.83
CA VAL A 56 19.80 -1.11 -5.25
C VAL A 56 18.81 -0.51 -6.26
N LYS A 57 19.16 0.61 -6.88
CA LYS A 57 18.31 1.25 -7.90
C LYS A 57 18.04 0.32 -9.09
N ARG A 58 19.07 -0.43 -9.53
CA ARG A 58 18.96 -1.40 -10.62
C ARG A 58 17.99 -2.54 -10.27
N GLN A 59 18.16 -3.14 -9.09
CA GLN A 59 17.28 -4.20 -8.59
C GLN A 59 15.84 -3.70 -8.44
N ALA A 60 15.64 -2.52 -7.86
CA ALA A 60 14.34 -1.92 -7.66
C ALA A 60 13.63 -1.58 -8.99
N ARG A 61 14.35 -1.08 -10.00
CA ARG A 61 13.79 -0.86 -11.34
C ARG A 61 13.33 -2.16 -12.01
N ARG A 62 14.14 -3.22 -11.89
CA ARG A 62 13.75 -4.54 -12.40
C ARG A 62 12.53 -5.09 -11.67
N ALA A 63 12.51 -4.97 -10.34
CA ALA A 63 11.38 -5.36 -9.53
C ALA A 63 10.11 -4.57 -9.87
N ALA A 64 10.22 -3.28 -10.24
CA ALA A 64 9.09 -2.45 -10.63
C ALA A 64 8.29 -3.03 -11.81
N GLN A 65 8.94 -3.73 -12.74
CA GLN A 65 8.29 -4.33 -13.91
C GLN A 65 7.64 -5.70 -13.61
N SER A 66 7.89 -6.26 -12.44
CA SER A 66 7.29 -7.52 -12.00
C SER A 66 6.00 -7.27 -11.19
N SER A 67 5.07 -8.22 -11.22
CA SER A 67 3.92 -8.26 -10.31
C SER A 67 4.22 -8.97 -8.98
N SER A 68 5.38 -9.62 -8.87
CA SER A 68 5.77 -10.38 -7.68
C SER A 68 5.96 -9.49 -6.45
N PRO A 69 5.75 -10.02 -5.23
CA PRO A 69 6.08 -9.34 -4.00
C PRO A 69 7.55 -8.91 -3.94
N VAL A 70 7.78 -7.73 -3.38
CA VAL A 70 9.12 -7.19 -3.12
C VAL A 70 9.34 -7.11 -1.61
N LEU A 71 10.49 -7.56 -1.15
CA LEU A 71 10.89 -7.46 0.26
C LEU A 71 12.13 -6.58 0.38
N LEU A 72 11.96 -5.39 0.96
CA LEU A 72 13.04 -4.44 1.23
C LEU A 72 13.64 -4.72 2.62
N LEU A 73 14.92 -5.07 2.64
CA LEU A 73 15.66 -5.44 3.84
C LEU A 73 16.70 -4.37 4.14
N GLY A 74 16.71 -3.83 5.35
CA GLY A 74 17.71 -2.85 5.75
C GLY A 74 17.37 -2.16 7.06
N GLU A 75 18.36 -1.54 7.66
CA GLU A 75 18.21 -0.79 8.91
C GLU A 75 17.19 0.34 8.78
N THR A 76 16.66 0.78 9.90
CA THR A 76 15.78 1.94 9.96
C THR A 76 16.50 3.18 9.40
N GLY A 77 15.80 3.99 8.62
CA GLY A 77 16.36 5.21 8.01
C GLY A 77 17.21 5.01 6.77
N THR A 78 17.29 3.80 6.19
CA THR A 78 18.06 3.54 4.96
C THR A 78 17.36 3.95 3.66
N GLY A 79 16.09 4.36 3.73
CA GLY A 79 15.32 4.80 2.56
C GLY A 79 14.39 3.72 1.97
N LYS A 80 14.01 2.72 2.73
CA LYS A 80 13.10 1.65 2.28
C LYS A 80 11.74 2.20 1.80
N GLU A 81 11.18 3.17 2.50
CA GLU A 81 9.93 3.84 2.11
C GLU A 81 10.09 4.57 0.77
N LEU A 82 11.19 5.32 0.57
CA LEU A 82 11.50 5.98 -0.70
C LEU A 82 11.54 4.97 -1.86
N LEU A 83 12.18 3.83 -1.64
CA LEU A 83 12.27 2.77 -2.66
C LEU A 83 10.92 2.12 -2.93
N ALA A 84 10.08 1.91 -1.92
CA ALA A 84 8.74 1.37 -2.12
C ALA A 84 7.89 2.30 -3.01
N HIS A 85 7.91 3.59 -2.74
CA HIS A 85 7.27 4.60 -3.59
C HIS A 85 7.85 4.62 -5.02
N ALA A 86 9.19 4.58 -5.15
CA ALA A 86 9.86 4.59 -6.45
C ALA A 86 9.54 3.34 -7.29
N ILE A 87 9.46 2.17 -6.65
CA ILE A 87 9.07 0.91 -7.30
C ILE A 87 7.63 1.03 -7.83
N HIS A 88 6.71 1.55 -7.04
CA HIS A 88 5.33 1.76 -7.48
C HIS A 88 5.27 2.79 -8.62
N ALA A 89 5.94 3.94 -8.50
CA ALA A 89 5.95 5.00 -9.52
C ALA A 89 6.51 4.54 -10.88
N ALA A 90 7.42 3.56 -10.88
CA ALA A 90 8.00 2.98 -12.09
C ALA A 90 7.28 1.70 -12.57
N SER A 91 6.22 1.28 -11.90
CA SER A 91 5.48 0.06 -12.23
C SER A 91 4.31 0.32 -13.18
N PRO A 92 3.75 -0.72 -13.81
CA PRO A 92 2.51 -0.60 -14.56
C PRO A 92 1.32 -0.07 -13.75
N ARG A 93 1.42 -0.07 -12.41
CA ARG A 93 0.40 0.43 -11.47
C ARG A 93 0.65 1.86 -11.00
N ALA A 94 1.55 2.63 -11.64
CA ALA A 94 1.93 3.98 -11.21
C ALA A 94 0.77 4.96 -11.03
N GLY A 95 -0.29 4.83 -11.87
CA GLY A 95 -1.51 5.64 -11.76
C GLY A 95 -2.59 5.07 -10.83
N ARG A 96 -2.29 3.98 -10.12
CA ARG A 96 -3.21 3.28 -9.22
C ARG A 96 -2.91 3.64 -7.76
N PRO A 97 -3.80 3.28 -6.82
CA PRO A 97 -3.57 3.57 -5.40
C PRO A 97 -2.24 3.01 -4.88
N PHE A 98 -1.55 3.80 -4.08
CA PHE A 98 -0.45 3.37 -3.22
C PHE A 98 -0.88 3.54 -1.77
N VAL A 99 -1.07 2.44 -1.07
CA VAL A 99 -1.54 2.45 0.32
C VAL A 99 -0.46 1.87 1.22
N SER A 100 -0.03 2.63 2.22
CA SER A 100 0.98 2.19 3.18
C SER A 100 0.37 1.89 4.56
N VAL A 101 0.93 0.90 5.22
CA VAL A 101 0.66 0.56 6.61
C VAL A 101 1.99 0.38 7.32
N ASN A 102 2.22 1.16 8.36
CA ASN A 102 3.37 0.97 9.25
C ASN A 102 2.90 0.18 10.48
N MET A 103 3.42 -1.05 10.64
CA MET A 103 3.03 -1.94 11.72
C MET A 103 3.39 -1.38 13.10
N ALA A 104 4.52 -0.68 13.21
CA ALA A 104 4.96 -0.08 14.46
C ALA A 104 4.09 1.12 14.91
N ALA A 105 3.36 1.73 13.99
CA ALA A 105 2.53 2.91 14.26
C ALA A 105 1.09 2.59 14.63
N VAL A 106 0.63 1.36 14.41
CA VAL A 106 -0.76 0.93 14.66
C VAL A 106 -0.77 -0.04 15.83
N PRO A 107 -1.60 0.18 16.87
CA PRO A 107 -1.76 -0.78 17.95
C PRO A 107 -2.19 -2.16 17.43
N ASP A 108 -1.62 -3.23 17.99
CA ASP A 108 -1.87 -4.61 17.57
C ASP A 108 -3.37 -4.95 17.51
N THR A 109 -4.14 -4.45 18.47
CA THR A 109 -5.59 -4.64 18.56
C THR A 109 -6.38 -4.00 17.41
N LEU A 110 -5.80 -3.03 16.70
CA LEU A 110 -6.44 -2.31 15.59
C LEU A 110 -5.92 -2.76 14.22
N LEU A 111 -4.78 -3.46 14.17
CA LEU A 111 -4.15 -3.86 12.89
C LEU A 111 -5.09 -4.70 12.02
N GLU A 112 -5.82 -5.62 12.61
CA GLU A 112 -6.74 -6.47 11.87
C GLU A 112 -7.85 -5.66 11.20
N ALA A 113 -8.47 -4.73 11.94
CA ALA A 113 -9.49 -3.82 11.41
C ALA A 113 -8.92 -2.87 10.34
N GLU A 114 -7.69 -2.38 10.52
CA GLU A 114 -6.99 -1.55 9.54
C GLU A 114 -6.78 -2.30 8.22
N PHE A 115 -6.34 -3.56 8.27
CA PHE A 115 -6.07 -4.35 7.07
C PHE A 115 -7.33 -4.78 6.35
N PHE A 116 -8.24 -5.43 7.08
CA PHE A 116 -9.36 -6.17 6.50
C PHE A 116 -10.66 -5.38 6.49
N GLY A 117 -10.72 -4.28 7.25
CA GLY A 117 -11.91 -3.47 7.40
C GLY A 117 -12.90 -4.03 8.41
N VAL A 118 -13.99 -3.30 8.60
CA VAL A 118 -15.05 -3.62 9.54
C VAL A 118 -16.39 -3.53 8.81
N ALA A 119 -17.20 -4.57 8.89
CA ALA A 119 -18.53 -4.57 8.30
C ALA A 119 -19.47 -3.62 9.05
N PRO A 120 -20.52 -3.08 8.40
CA PRO A 120 -21.53 -2.28 9.06
C PRO A 120 -22.17 -3.02 10.25
N GLY A 121 -22.16 -2.41 11.44
CA GLY A 121 -22.79 -2.98 12.63
C GLY A 121 -22.07 -4.23 13.19
N ALA A 122 -20.80 -4.44 12.89
CA ALA A 122 -20.02 -5.62 13.31
C ALA A 122 -19.97 -5.85 14.81
N TYR A 123 -20.05 -4.80 15.62
CA TYR A 123 -20.11 -4.86 17.09
C TYR A 123 -20.84 -3.64 17.67
N THR A 124 -21.21 -3.71 18.94
CA THR A 124 -21.89 -2.61 19.65
C THR A 124 -21.00 -1.37 19.66
N GLY A 125 -21.44 -0.27 19.01
CA GLY A 125 -20.66 0.96 18.83
C GLY A 125 -19.88 1.04 17.54
N ALA A 126 -19.90 0.01 16.67
CA ALA A 126 -19.32 0.10 15.33
C ALA A 126 -20.09 1.13 14.48
N ASP A 127 -19.37 1.80 13.58
CA ASP A 127 -19.99 2.72 12.63
C ASP A 127 -21.05 1.98 11.80
N LYS A 128 -22.22 2.60 11.66
CA LYS A 128 -23.35 2.05 10.87
C LYS A 128 -23.00 1.87 9.40
N LYS A 129 -21.99 2.57 8.90
CA LYS A 129 -21.52 2.49 7.51
C LYS A 129 -20.41 1.46 7.32
N GLY A 130 -19.82 0.93 8.41
CA GLY A 130 -18.62 0.12 8.34
C GLY A 130 -17.38 0.92 7.93
N ARG A 131 -16.25 0.25 7.77
CA ARG A 131 -14.97 0.87 7.37
C ARG A 131 -14.21 -0.03 6.43
N ASP A 132 -13.79 0.53 5.30
CA ASP A 132 -12.94 -0.19 4.34
C ASP A 132 -11.53 -0.40 4.90
N GLY A 133 -11.01 -1.61 4.74
CA GLY A 133 -9.64 -1.96 5.10
C GLY A 133 -8.63 -1.58 4.02
N LYS A 134 -7.35 -1.63 4.38
CA LYS A 134 -6.23 -1.23 3.50
C LYS A 134 -6.15 -2.08 2.23
N PHE A 135 -6.49 -3.36 2.28
CA PHE A 135 -6.57 -4.21 1.07
C PHE A 135 -7.56 -3.66 0.06
N LYS A 136 -8.77 -3.31 0.51
CA LYS A 136 -9.79 -2.74 -0.37
C LYS A 136 -9.39 -1.36 -0.90
N LEU A 137 -8.76 -0.52 -0.07
CA LEU A 137 -8.26 0.79 -0.48
C LEU A 137 -7.09 0.70 -1.49
N ALA A 138 -6.32 -0.39 -1.44
CA ALA A 138 -5.19 -0.64 -2.33
C ALA A 138 -5.59 -1.40 -3.60
N ASP A 139 -6.85 -1.79 -3.75
CA ASP A 139 -7.30 -2.61 -4.87
C ASP A 139 -6.96 -2.00 -6.24
N GLY A 140 -6.44 -2.84 -7.11
CA GLY A 140 -5.86 -2.46 -8.41
C GLY A 140 -4.47 -1.80 -8.31
N GLY A 141 -3.97 -1.51 -7.11
CA GLY A 141 -2.75 -0.77 -6.86
C GLY A 141 -1.66 -1.54 -6.10
N THR A 142 -0.99 -0.86 -5.18
CA THR A 142 0.11 -1.40 -4.37
C THR A 142 -0.16 -1.19 -2.89
N LEU A 143 0.03 -2.22 -2.10
CA LEU A 143 0.02 -2.19 -0.64
C LEU A 143 1.48 -2.25 -0.14
N PHE A 144 1.88 -1.21 0.58
CA PHE A 144 3.19 -1.15 1.22
C PHE A 144 3.08 -1.50 2.70
N LEU A 145 3.76 -2.57 3.10
CA LEU A 145 3.81 -3.09 4.47
C LEU A 145 5.14 -2.70 5.10
N ASP A 146 5.16 -1.63 5.88
CA ASP A 146 6.37 -1.17 6.56
C ASP A 146 6.49 -1.79 7.96
N GLU A 147 7.73 -2.06 8.37
CA GLU A 147 8.08 -2.74 9.63
C GLU A 147 7.35 -4.08 9.79
N LEU A 148 7.43 -4.90 8.74
CA LEU A 148 6.76 -6.21 8.65
C LEU A 148 7.03 -7.12 9.86
N GLY A 149 8.22 -7.03 10.46
CA GLY A 149 8.61 -7.82 11.64
C GLY A 149 7.82 -7.48 12.92
N ASP A 150 7.09 -6.37 12.94
CA ASP A 150 6.23 -5.98 14.07
C ASP A 150 4.79 -6.51 13.95
N MET A 151 4.49 -7.28 12.89
CA MET A 151 3.16 -7.83 12.67
C MET A 151 2.83 -8.94 13.70
N PRO A 152 1.71 -8.85 14.43
CA PRO A 152 1.26 -9.90 15.34
C PRO A 152 0.97 -11.22 14.60
N MET A 153 1.19 -12.35 15.25
CA MET A 153 1.00 -13.67 14.67
C MET A 153 -0.43 -13.88 14.13
N SER A 154 -1.44 -13.38 14.82
CA SER A 154 -2.84 -13.46 14.39
C SER A 154 -3.10 -12.77 13.06
N VAL A 155 -2.45 -11.62 12.84
CA VAL A 155 -2.54 -10.85 11.59
C VAL A 155 -1.74 -11.54 10.48
N GLN A 156 -0.57 -12.13 10.81
CA GLN A 156 0.23 -12.92 9.85
C GLN A 156 -0.57 -14.07 9.23
N VAL A 157 -1.35 -14.80 10.03
CA VAL A 157 -2.21 -15.89 9.56
C VAL A 157 -3.22 -15.39 8.53
N LYS A 158 -3.90 -14.28 8.83
CA LYS A 158 -4.93 -13.70 7.96
C LYS A 158 -4.31 -13.08 6.70
N LEU A 159 -3.16 -12.44 6.84
CA LEU A 159 -2.41 -11.88 5.70
C LEU A 159 -2.01 -12.99 4.72
N LEU A 160 -1.46 -14.09 5.22
CA LEU A 160 -1.09 -15.22 4.38
C LEU A 160 -2.29 -15.73 3.58
N ARG A 161 -3.41 -15.95 4.26
CA ARG A 161 -4.65 -16.39 3.62
C ARG A 161 -5.12 -15.42 2.54
N ALA A 162 -5.13 -14.12 2.85
CA ALA A 162 -5.48 -13.08 1.90
C ALA A 162 -4.58 -13.09 0.64
N LEU A 163 -3.27 -13.24 0.83
CA LEU A 163 -2.31 -13.29 -0.28
C LEU A 163 -2.40 -14.58 -1.11
N GLN A 164 -2.84 -15.68 -0.51
CA GLN A 164 -3.02 -16.96 -1.22
C GLN A 164 -4.30 -17.00 -2.02
N GLU A 165 -5.40 -16.50 -1.44
CA GLU A 165 -6.75 -16.61 -1.99
C GLU A 165 -7.15 -15.38 -2.83
N GLY A 166 -6.48 -14.23 -2.65
CA GLY A 166 -6.86 -12.98 -3.31
C GLY A 166 -8.17 -12.38 -2.79
N GLU A 167 -8.56 -12.78 -1.57
CA GLU A 167 -9.81 -12.39 -0.95
C GLU A 167 -9.61 -12.11 0.53
N ILE A 168 -10.41 -11.19 1.05
CA ILE A 168 -10.46 -10.85 2.48
C ILE A 168 -11.87 -10.99 3.02
N GLU A 169 -11.95 -11.22 4.31
CA GLU A 169 -13.19 -11.23 5.08
C GLU A 169 -13.14 -10.06 6.08
N PRO A 170 -13.97 -9.00 5.90
CA PRO A 170 -14.05 -7.90 6.85
C PRO A 170 -14.52 -8.37 8.22
N LEU A 171 -14.04 -7.75 9.29
CA LEU A 171 -14.45 -8.07 10.65
C LEU A 171 -15.97 -7.92 10.80
N GLY A 172 -16.60 -8.95 11.39
CA GLY A 172 -18.04 -9.00 11.59
C GLY A 172 -18.85 -9.33 10.34
N SER A 173 -18.20 -9.84 9.29
CA SER A 173 -18.83 -10.31 8.06
C SER A 173 -18.29 -11.67 7.68
N ASN A 174 -19.14 -12.51 7.09
CA ASN A 174 -18.74 -13.75 6.43
C ASN A 174 -18.69 -13.58 4.90
N LYS A 175 -18.79 -12.35 4.39
CA LYS A 175 -18.75 -12.06 2.98
C LYS A 175 -17.31 -11.83 2.53
N LEU A 176 -16.85 -12.65 1.61
CA LEU A 176 -15.55 -12.50 0.96
C LEU A 176 -15.56 -11.30 0.01
N VAL A 177 -14.46 -10.56 0.01
CA VAL A 177 -14.21 -9.42 -0.87
C VAL A 177 -12.91 -9.68 -1.61
N SER A 178 -12.99 -9.86 -2.92
CA SER A 178 -11.84 -10.07 -3.79
C SER A 178 -11.05 -8.77 -3.98
N PHE A 179 -9.75 -8.88 -4.18
CA PHE A 179 -8.85 -7.76 -4.47
C PHE A 179 -7.72 -8.18 -5.40
N ASP A 180 -7.15 -7.22 -6.10
CA ASP A 180 -5.91 -7.36 -6.87
C ASP A 180 -4.89 -6.34 -6.39
N VAL A 181 -3.99 -6.75 -5.51
CA VAL A 181 -3.01 -5.86 -4.88
C VAL A 181 -1.60 -6.41 -5.08
N ARG A 182 -0.70 -5.55 -5.52
CA ARG A 182 0.73 -5.82 -5.47
C ARG A 182 1.27 -5.50 -4.08
N VAL A 183 2.09 -6.37 -3.51
CA VAL A 183 2.69 -6.17 -2.19
C VAL A 183 4.15 -5.75 -2.32
N VAL A 184 4.51 -4.68 -1.62
CA VAL A 184 5.88 -4.30 -1.29
C VAL A 184 5.98 -4.29 0.22
N ALA A 185 6.91 -5.05 0.79
CA ALA A 185 7.12 -5.13 2.23
C ALA A 185 8.50 -4.62 2.60
N ALA A 186 8.64 -4.07 3.79
CA ALA A 186 9.92 -3.60 4.32
C ALA A 186 10.09 -4.03 5.78
N THR A 187 11.32 -4.34 6.18
CA THR A 187 11.66 -4.64 7.55
C THR A 187 13.11 -4.29 7.87
N SER A 188 13.34 -3.87 9.10
CA SER A 188 14.68 -3.72 9.69
C SER A 188 15.11 -4.96 10.49
N ARG A 189 14.19 -5.91 10.73
CA ARG A 189 14.43 -7.12 11.51
C ARG A 189 14.90 -8.28 10.63
N ASP A 190 15.64 -9.21 11.23
CA ASP A 190 15.99 -10.50 10.61
C ASP A 190 14.78 -11.45 10.68
N LEU A 191 14.00 -11.48 9.59
CA LEU A 191 12.83 -12.37 9.50
C LEU A 191 13.19 -13.84 9.55
N GLN A 192 14.37 -14.24 9.05
CA GLN A 192 14.79 -15.63 9.12
C GLN A 192 15.05 -16.06 10.57
N GLN A 193 15.65 -15.18 11.38
CA GLN A 193 15.80 -15.43 12.82
C GLN A 193 14.44 -15.48 13.49
N MET A 194 13.51 -14.59 13.15
CA MET A 194 12.15 -14.59 13.69
C MET A 194 11.37 -15.86 13.34
N VAL A 195 11.59 -16.43 12.15
CA VAL A 195 11.03 -17.75 11.78
C VAL A 195 11.58 -18.84 12.69
N ARG A 196 12.91 -18.87 12.92
CA ARG A 196 13.52 -19.85 13.84
C ARG A 196 13.00 -19.73 15.26
N ASP A 197 12.75 -18.50 15.70
CA ASP A 197 12.23 -18.20 17.04
C ASP A 197 10.70 -18.41 17.18
N GLY A 198 10.02 -18.69 16.08
CA GLY A 198 8.56 -18.89 16.05
C GLY A 198 7.73 -17.61 16.13
N SER A 199 8.34 -16.42 16.00
CA SER A 199 7.65 -15.12 16.02
C SER A 199 7.23 -14.61 14.64
N PHE A 200 7.68 -15.27 13.57
CA PHE A 200 7.23 -15.03 12.21
C PHE A 200 6.97 -16.36 11.49
N ARG A 201 5.88 -16.43 10.75
CA ARG A 201 5.50 -17.66 10.04
C ARG A 201 6.41 -17.90 8.85
N GLU A 202 6.91 -19.12 8.74
CA GLU A 202 7.76 -19.56 7.63
C GLU A 202 7.04 -19.46 6.27
N ASP A 203 5.78 -19.90 6.20
CA ASP A 203 4.97 -19.87 4.98
C ASP A 203 4.72 -18.42 4.48
N LEU A 204 4.46 -17.48 5.38
CA LEU A 204 4.32 -16.06 5.05
C LEU A 204 5.66 -15.47 4.59
N TYR A 205 6.76 -15.82 5.26
CA TYR A 205 8.10 -15.38 4.87
C TYR A 205 8.39 -15.76 3.41
N TYR A 206 8.20 -17.02 3.03
CA TYR A 206 8.43 -17.46 1.65
C TYR A 206 7.45 -16.84 0.65
N ARG A 207 6.24 -16.53 1.05
CA ARG A 207 5.26 -15.85 0.19
C ARG A 207 5.67 -14.41 -0.14
N LEU A 208 6.34 -13.72 0.78
CA LEU A 208 6.76 -12.32 0.64
C LEU A 208 8.20 -12.18 0.11
N ASN A 209 9.08 -13.14 0.42
CA ASN A 209 10.49 -13.11 0.03
C ASN A 209 10.72 -13.64 -1.40
N VAL A 210 10.03 -13.02 -2.38
CA VAL A 210 10.17 -13.40 -3.80
C VAL A 210 11.24 -12.57 -4.50
N LEU A 211 11.18 -11.25 -4.32
CA LEU A 211 12.17 -10.30 -4.83
C LEU A 211 12.81 -9.54 -3.67
N PRO A 212 13.79 -10.13 -2.96
CA PRO A 212 14.48 -9.44 -1.88
C PRO A 212 15.43 -8.37 -2.43
N ILE A 213 15.43 -7.19 -1.81
CA ILE A 213 16.36 -6.10 -2.09
C ILE A 213 16.95 -5.63 -0.77
N ARG A 214 18.26 -5.81 -0.60
CA ARG A 214 18.99 -5.29 0.55
C ARG A 214 19.33 -3.82 0.33
N VAL A 215 18.88 -2.97 1.25
CA VAL A 215 19.16 -1.53 1.22
C VAL A 215 20.32 -1.26 2.16
N PRO A 216 21.50 -0.86 1.65
CA PRO A 216 22.70 -0.71 2.48
C PRO A 216 22.58 0.49 3.41
N PRO A 217 23.08 0.40 4.65
CA PRO A 217 23.21 1.55 5.53
C PRO A 217 24.26 2.53 4.99
N LEU A 218 24.21 3.77 5.48
CA LEU A 218 25.05 4.85 4.96
C LEU A 218 26.56 4.57 5.11
N ARG A 219 26.97 3.84 6.15
CA ARG A 219 28.38 3.41 6.35
C ARG A 219 28.92 2.50 5.25
N GLU A 220 28.05 1.83 4.49
CA GLU A 220 28.42 0.98 3.35
C GLU A 220 28.37 1.75 2.01
N ARG A 221 27.97 3.03 2.03
CA ARG A 221 27.88 3.91 0.87
C ARG A 221 28.39 5.33 1.21
N GLN A 222 29.56 5.40 1.81
CA GLN A 222 30.14 6.65 2.31
C GLN A 222 30.36 7.69 1.18
N ASP A 223 30.62 7.23 -0.05
CA ASP A 223 30.77 8.09 -1.24
C ASP A 223 29.49 8.91 -1.54
N ASP A 224 28.34 8.49 -1.02
CA ASP A 224 27.06 9.18 -1.23
C ASP A 224 26.81 10.29 -0.20
N ILE A 225 27.62 10.43 0.87
CA ILE A 225 27.39 11.37 1.97
C ILE A 225 27.33 12.81 1.47
N THR A 226 28.26 13.20 0.64
CA THR A 226 28.30 14.56 0.08
C THR A 226 27.05 14.88 -0.74
N LEU A 227 26.63 13.96 -1.62
CA LEU A 227 25.42 14.12 -2.42
C LEU A 227 24.15 14.18 -1.55
N LEU A 228 24.11 13.42 -0.48
CA LEU A 228 22.99 13.43 0.48
C LEU A 228 22.92 14.77 1.23
N ILE A 229 24.07 15.32 1.64
CA ILE A 229 24.11 16.64 2.29
C ILE A 229 23.63 17.72 1.33
N GLU A 230 24.12 17.72 0.10
CA GLU A 230 23.70 18.68 -0.94
C GLU A 230 22.19 18.62 -1.18
N ALA A 231 21.64 17.42 -1.39
CA ALA A 231 20.21 17.22 -1.60
C ALA A 231 19.36 17.67 -0.41
N LEU A 232 19.83 17.45 0.82
CA LEU A 232 19.14 17.90 2.04
C LEU A 232 19.18 19.43 2.16
N CYS A 233 20.31 20.06 1.84
CA CYS A 233 20.44 21.52 1.84
C CYS A 233 19.50 22.17 0.82
N GLU A 234 19.42 21.60 -0.40
CA GLU A 234 18.50 22.08 -1.43
C GLU A 234 17.03 21.95 -1.01
N ASP A 235 16.65 20.81 -0.39
CA ASP A 235 15.27 20.59 0.10
C ASP A 235 14.90 21.58 1.22
N ILE A 236 15.83 21.84 2.14
CA ILE A 236 15.64 22.83 3.21
C ILE A 236 15.48 24.24 2.63
N ALA A 237 16.36 24.61 1.69
CA ALA A 237 16.30 25.92 1.04
C ALA A 237 14.98 26.12 0.27
N ALA A 238 14.51 25.09 -0.42
CA ALA A 238 13.24 25.13 -1.14
C ALA A 238 12.02 25.28 -0.20
N ARG A 239 12.08 24.74 1.01
CA ARG A 239 11.01 24.84 2.02
C ARG A 239 11.09 26.11 2.85
N GLY A 240 12.27 26.69 3.02
CA GLY A 240 12.52 27.86 3.86
C GLY A 240 12.43 29.20 3.14
N GLY A 241 12.18 29.21 1.82
CA GLY A 241 12.09 30.40 0.98
C GLY A 241 10.67 30.97 0.79
N GLY A 242 9.78 30.77 1.78
CA GLY A 242 8.42 31.32 1.81
C GLY A 242 8.22 32.27 2.96
#